data_8538745fa97b4931dd1166f1eadfaa68
#
_entry.id   8538745fa97b4931dd1166f1eadfaa68
#
_cell.length_a   1.000
_cell.length_b   1.000
_cell.length_c   1.000
_cell.angle_alpha   90.00
_cell.angle_beta   90.00
_cell.angle_gamma   90.00
#
_symmetry.space_group_name_H-M   'P 1'
#
loop_
_entity.id
_entity.type
_entity.pdbx_description
1 polymer ?
#
loop_
_entity_poly.entity_id
_entity_poly.type
_entity_poly.pdbx_seq_one_letter_code
_entity_poly.pdbx_strand_id
1 'polypeptide(L)'
;MKKIGLLSGQENSFPQALIDRINEKEVDGITAEFVSIDKVIQGTPADYAVILDHISQHVPFYRTWLKQASLDGTAVINNPFWWSADDKFVNNELAQRTGVKVPKTALLPSRTLPDNTTDKSFHNLVYPFDWNAIFEHIGFPAYLKPYNGGGWKNVYKIHSREEFFAQHARTGQLVMMLQEEIAYESYYRCYCIGGKYVRIIPYDPYQPENQRYLQEDAGDKAIHSVISKQVAMLNQYLGYDFNAVEIAVKGGVPYVIDFWNPSPEADAHTIGANNFEWVIETMAAYLIERAGKQVPGTDNLTWGTFLQQAIHGKQTAIVPGAAKVSAKKVPAPETTKAAVKKPDSAKTKSPAAKSKAAKEETPKKAPAKKTKKKE
;
A
#
# COMPACT_ATOMS: atom_id res chain seq x y z
N MET A 1 20.04 22.56 -6.64
CA MET A 1 19.48 22.34 -5.30
C MET A 1 18.49 21.19 -5.41
N LYS A 2 18.55 20.19 -4.52
CA LYS A 2 17.65 19.05 -4.50
C LYS A 2 16.59 19.27 -3.43
N LYS A 3 15.32 19.24 -3.81
CA LYS A 3 14.21 19.42 -2.89
C LYS A 3 13.66 18.08 -2.42
N ILE A 4 13.36 17.98 -1.14
CA ILE A 4 12.61 16.91 -0.51
C ILE A 4 11.20 17.43 -0.25
N GLY A 5 10.19 16.82 -0.88
CA GLY A 5 8.79 17.17 -0.70
C GLY A 5 8.10 16.28 0.32
N LEU A 6 7.32 16.86 1.24
CA LEU A 6 6.43 16.13 2.12
C LEU A 6 4.99 16.29 1.61
N LEU A 7 4.39 15.18 1.20
CA LEU A 7 2.98 15.11 0.79
C LEU A 7 2.19 14.47 1.93
N SER A 8 1.63 15.29 2.81
CA SER A 8 0.93 14.90 4.03
C SER A 8 -0.52 15.37 4.04
N GLY A 9 -1.32 14.87 4.95
CA GLY A 9 -2.75 15.15 5.02
C GLY A 9 -3.23 15.61 6.37
N GLN A 10 -3.43 14.71 7.31
CA GLN A 10 -4.14 14.98 8.56
C GLN A 10 -3.23 14.95 9.79
N GLU A 11 -1.95 14.69 9.60
CA GLU A 11 -0.95 14.66 10.66
C GLU A 11 -0.72 16.07 11.21
N ASN A 12 -0.46 16.17 12.52
CA ASN A 12 -0.29 17.45 13.21
C ASN A 12 1.18 17.82 13.42
N SER A 13 1.97 16.94 14.05
CA SER A 13 3.33 17.24 14.47
C SER A 13 4.41 16.68 13.55
N PHE A 14 4.16 15.51 12.97
CA PHE A 14 5.16 14.75 12.22
C PHE A 14 5.69 15.50 10.98
N PRO A 15 4.84 16.02 10.06
CA PRO A 15 5.35 16.59 8.82
C PRO A 15 6.20 17.84 9.02
N GLN A 16 5.75 18.77 9.87
CA GLN A 16 6.49 20.01 10.12
C GLN A 16 7.81 19.73 10.82
N ALA A 17 7.81 18.88 11.87
CA ALA A 17 9.02 18.54 12.60
C ALA A 17 10.06 17.85 11.70
N LEU A 18 9.61 17.06 10.72
CA LEU A 18 10.51 16.41 9.77
C LEU A 18 11.13 17.42 8.80
N ILE A 19 10.34 18.37 8.28
CA ILE A 19 10.84 19.46 7.44
C ILE A 19 11.89 20.28 8.21
N ASP A 20 11.55 20.70 9.42
CA ASP A 20 12.45 21.50 10.26
C ASP A 20 13.76 20.74 10.51
N ARG A 21 13.69 19.47 10.92
CA ARG A 21 14.86 18.63 11.18
C ARG A 21 15.77 18.46 9.94
N ILE A 22 15.19 18.29 8.75
CA ILE A 22 15.98 18.18 7.50
C ILE A 22 16.69 19.50 7.23
N ASN A 23 15.99 20.63 7.38
CA ASN A 23 16.57 21.95 7.11
C ASN A 23 17.59 22.36 8.17
N GLU A 24 17.36 22.04 9.47
CA GLU A 24 18.33 22.25 10.57
C GLU A 24 19.66 21.52 10.38
N LYS A 25 19.69 20.43 9.62
CA LYS A 25 20.94 19.72 9.33
C LYS A 25 21.84 20.45 8.32
N GLU A 26 21.34 21.50 7.68
CA GLU A 26 22.08 22.40 6.77
C GLU A 26 22.94 21.64 5.72
N VAL A 27 22.45 20.55 5.18
CA VAL A 27 23.17 19.75 4.17
C VAL A 27 23.20 20.52 2.86
N ASP A 28 24.41 20.83 2.37
CA ASP A 28 24.60 21.63 1.17
C ASP A 28 23.82 21.08 -0.05
N GLY A 29 23.07 21.99 -0.68
CA GLY A 29 22.28 21.69 -1.85
C GLY A 29 21.01 20.87 -1.61
N ILE A 30 20.59 20.60 -0.34
CA ILE A 30 19.36 19.85 0.01
C ILE A 30 18.48 20.72 0.88
N THR A 31 17.17 20.79 0.56
CA THR A 31 16.14 21.48 1.36
C THR A 31 14.86 20.64 1.41
N ALA A 32 14.04 20.82 2.42
CA ALA A 32 12.73 20.18 2.57
C ALA A 32 11.61 21.21 2.65
N GLU A 33 10.47 20.89 2.05
CA GLU A 33 9.26 21.71 2.04
C GLU A 33 8.01 20.86 1.90
N PHE A 34 6.83 21.42 2.22
CA PHE A 34 5.57 20.77 1.83
C PHE A 34 5.42 20.74 0.31
N VAL A 35 4.91 19.64 -0.22
CA VAL A 35 4.60 19.52 -1.65
C VAL A 35 3.49 20.51 -2.01
N SER A 36 3.73 21.30 -3.07
CA SER A 36 2.75 22.21 -3.65
C SER A 36 2.45 21.79 -5.09
N ILE A 37 1.16 21.58 -5.40
CA ILE A 37 0.68 21.15 -6.72
C ILE A 37 -0.34 22.17 -7.23
N ASP A 38 0.03 22.95 -8.23
CA ASP A 38 -0.86 23.93 -8.87
C ASP A 38 -1.59 23.34 -10.10
N LYS A 39 -0.93 22.41 -10.80
CA LYS A 39 -1.47 21.72 -11.97
C LYS A 39 -0.74 20.39 -12.19
N VAL A 40 -1.41 19.46 -12.85
CA VAL A 40 -0.81 18.20 -13.30
C VAL A 40 -1.04 18.08 -14.81
N ILE A 41 0.04 18.16 -15.58
CA ILE A 41 0.05 18.04 -17.03
C ILE A 41 1.00 16.90 -17.39
N GLN A 42 0.57 16.02 -18.27
CA GLN A 42 1.37 14.88 -18.71
C GLN A 42 2.72 15.35 -19.27
N GLY A 43 3.81 14.72 -18.83
CA GLY A 43 5.18 15.06 -19.24
C GLY A 43 5.78 16.29 -18.53
N THR A 44 5.09 16.84 -17.51
CA THR A 44 5.67 17.90 -16.67
C THR A 44 6.31 17.26 -15.42
N PRO A 45 7.64 17.32 -15.25
CA PRO A 45 8.32 16.76 -14.08
C PRO A 45 7.88 17.42 -12.78
N ALA A 46 7.92 16.67 -11.70
CA ALA A 46 7.86 17.22 -10.36
C ALA A 46 9.23 17.78 -9.97
N ASP A 47 9.28 18.98 -9.35
CA ASP A 47 10.53 19.65 -8.94
C ASP A 47 11.12 19.11 -7.63
N TYR A 48 11.00 17.79 -7.40
CA TYR A 48 11.48 17.13 -6.19
C TYR A 48 12.43 15.99 -6.52
N ALA A 49 13.54 15.91 -5.81
CA ALA A 49 14.43 14.76 -5.86
C ALA A 49 13.83 13.55 -5.13
N VAL A 50 13.16 13.81 -4.01
CA VAL A 50 12.47 12.82 -3.17
C VAL A 50 11.12 13.37 -2.75
N ILE A 51 10.09 12.54 -2.71
CA ILE A 51 8.80 12.84 -2.08
C ILE A 51 8.49 11.77 -1.05
N LEU A 52 8.25 12.18 0.21
CA LEU A 52 7.63 11.33 1.21
C LEU A 52 6.11 11.45 1.09
N ASP A 53 5.47 10.36 0.69
CA ASP A 53 4.02 10.25 0.56
C ASP A 53 3.40 9.72 1.87
N HIS A 54 2.52 10.51 2.44
CA HIS A 54 1.84 10.17 3.69
C HIS A 54 0.30 10.35 3.61
N ILE A 55 -0.27 10.43 2.39
CA ILE A 55 -1.71 10.67 2.19
C ILE A 55 -2.31 10.00 0.96
N SER A 56 -1.50 9.60 -0.04
CA SER A 56 -2.08 9.18 -1.32
C SER A 56 -2.91 7.91 -1.25
N GLN A 57 -2.79 7.11 -0.17
CA GLN A 57 -3.69 5.97 0.09
C GLN A 57 -5.16 6.39 0.16
N HIS A 58 -5.43 7.63 0.56
CA HIS A 58 -6.78 8.19 0.65
C HIS A 58 -7.16 9.10 -0.53
N VAL A 59 -6.18 9.58 -1.31
CA VAL A 59 -6.39 10.57 -2.37
C VAL A 59 -5.86 10.05 -3.71
N PRO A 60 -6.70 9.40 -4.54
CA PRO A 60 -6.29 8.82 -5.82
C PRO A 60 -5.64 9.82 -6.80
N PHE A 61 -6.01 11.11 -6.72
CA PHE A 61 -5.37 12.16 -7.51
C PHE A 61 -3.86 12.26 -7.20
N TYR A 62 -3.49 12.30 -5.92
CA TYR A 62 -2.09 12.33 -5.50
C TYR A 62 -1.34 11.06 -5.92
N ARG A 63 -1.96 9.89 -5.78
CA ARG A 63 -1.37 8.62 -6.19
C ARG A 63 -1.04 8.60 -7.69
N THR A 64 -1.93 9.13 -8.52
CA THR A 64 -1.70 9.21 -9.97
C THR A 64 -0.56 10.16 -10.30
N TRP A 65 -0.52 11.32 -9.66
CA TRP A 65 0.56 12.29 -9.81
C TRP A 65 1.92 11.72 -9.36
N LEU A 66 1.97 11.03 -8.21
CA LEU A 66 3.19 10.40 -7.70
C LEU A 66 3.74 9.32 -8.64
N LYS A 67 2.88 8.59 -9.36
CA LYS A 67 3.30 7.65 -10.40
C LYS A 67 3.99 8.38 -11.56
N GLN A 68 3.44 9.50 -12.01
CA GLN A 68 4.10 10.33 -13.01
C GLN A 68 5.44 10.86 -12.47
N ALA A 69 5.48 11.43 -11.27
CA ALA A 69 6.71 11.91 -10.65
C ALA A 69 7.80 10.83 -10.59
N SER A 70 7.43 9.57 -10.29
CA SER A 70 8.38 8.45 -10.28
C SER A 70 8.92 8.12 -11.67
N LEU A 71 8.10 8.22 -12.73
CA LEU A 71 8.54 8.05 -14.12
C LEU A 71 9.51 9.16 -14.54
N ASP A 72 9.29 10.37 -14.04
CA ASP A 72 10.08 11.55 -14.36
C ASP A 72 11.36 11.68 -13.51
N GLY A 73 11.62 10.71 -12.62
CA GLY A 73 12.87 10.60 -11.87
C GLY A 73 12.83 11.06 -10.41
N THR A 74 11.66 11.33 -9.85
CA THR A 74 11.50 11.57 -8.40
C THR A 74 11.48 10.25 -7.64
N ALA A 75 12.25 10.13 -6.57
CA ALA A 75 12.16 9.00 -5.66
C ALA A 75 10.96 9.18 -4.73
N VAL A 76 9.89 8.43 -4.96
CA VAL A 76 8.70 8.47 -4.11
C VAL A 76 8.78 7.39 -3.03
N ILE A 77 8.56 7.77 -1.79
CA ILE A 77 8.56 6.93 -0.60
C ILE A 77 7.14 6.92 -0.01
N ASN A 78 6.44 5.79 0.03
CA ASN A 78 6.79 4.51 -0.59
C ASN A 78 6.49 4.52 -2.09
N ASN A 79 7.10 3.56 -2.82
CA ASN A 79 6.93 3.46 -4.28
C ASN A 79 5.44 3.37 -4.67
N PRO A 80 4.90 4.31 -5.47
CA PRO A 80 3.47 4.41 -5.74
C PRO A 80 2.93 3.32 -6.69
N PHE A 81 3.81 2.56 -7.35
CA PHE A 81 3.43 1.41 -8.18
C PHE A 81 3.26 0.14 -7.34
N TRP A 82 3.91 0.08 -6.18
CA TRP A 82 3.85 -1.06 -5.29
C TRP A 82 2.81 -0.82 -4.18
N TRP A 83 1.56 -0.95 -4.54
CA TRP A 83 0.44 -0.74 -3.62
C TRP A 83 -0.18 -2.05 -3.15
N SER A 84 0.61 -2.87 -2.48
CA SER A 84 0.13 -4.10 -1.87
C SER A 84 -0.43 -3.90 -0.46
N ALA A 85 -0.40 -2.69 0.07
CA ALA A 85 -1.01 -2.36 1.36
C ALA A 85 -2.50 -2.73 1.41
N ASP A 86 -3.15 -2.75 0.26
CA ASP A 86 -4.56 -3.06 0.14
C ASP A 86 -4.87 -4.56 0.04
N ASP A 87 -3.84 -5.44 -0.03
CA ASP A 87 -4.06 -6.88 -0.17
C ASP A 87 -3.33 -7.69 0.91
N LYS A 88 -3.92 -7.72 2.10
CA LYS A 88 -3.37 -8.43 3.26
C LYS A 88 -3.26 -9.95 3.05
N PHE A 89 -4.12 -10.54 2.23
CA PHE A 89 -4.08 -11.97 1.97
C PHE A 89 -2.85 -12.36 1.15
N VAL A 90 -2.59 -11.66 0.04
CA VAL A 90 -1.39 -11.89 -0.79
C VAL A 90 -0.12 -11.58 -0.01
N ASN A 91 -0.15 -10.54 0.82
CA ASN A 91 0.98 -10.18 1.66
C ASN A 91 1.33 -11.27 2.68
N ASN A 92 0.34 -11.90 3.31
CA ASN A 92 0.56 -13.04 4.19
C ASN A 92 1.19 -14.23 3.46
N GLU A 93 0.71 -14.56 2.26
CA GLU A 93 1.29 -15.60 1.42
C GLU A 93 2.75 -15.31 1.08
N LEU A 94 3.06 -14.06 0.74
CA LEU A 94 4.42 -13.63 0.44
C LEU A 94 5.33 -13.72 1.69
N ALA A 95 4.86 -13.29 2.84
CA ALA A 95 5.59 -13.39 4.09
C ALA A 95 5.93 -14.85 4.44
N GLN A 96 4.99 -15.77 4.27
CA GLN A 96 5.24 -17.21 4.48
C GLN A 96 6.34 -17.73 3.54
N ARG A 97 6.38 -17.32 2.30
CA ARG A 97 7.42 -17.71 1.33
C ARG A 97 8.81 -17.21 1.70
N THR A 98 8.91 -16.15 2.49
CA THR A 98 10.17 -15.66 3.06
C THR A 98 10.57 -16.36 4.36
N GLY A 99 9.75 -17.30 4.84
CA GLY A 99 9.98 -18.02 6.09
C GLY A 99 9.49 -17.30 7.36
N VAL A 100 8.77 -16.19 7.20
CA VAL A 100 8.18 -15.46 8.33
C VAL A 100 6.85 -16.11 8.72
N LYS A 101 6.63 -16.27 10.02
CA LYS A 101 5.36 -16.79 10.54
C LYS A 101 4.26 -15.72 10.45
N VAL A 102 3.13 -16.12 9.90
CA VAL A 102 1.89 -15.34 9.88
C VAL A 102 0.75 -16.21 10.37
N PRO A 103 -0.36 -15.64 10.89
CA PRO A 103 -1.54 -16.42 11.24
C PRO A 103 -2.13 -17.13 10.03
N LYS A 104 -2.70 -18.32 10.21
CA LYS A 104 -3.47 -18.99 9.16
C LYS A 104 -4.60 -18.08 8.69
N THR A 105 -4.79 -17.98 7.39
CA THR A 105 -5.74 -17.03 6.81
C THR A 105 -6.46 -17.66 5.62
N ALA A 106 -7.78 -17.44 5.52
CA ALA A 106 -8.61 -17.81 4.38
C ALA A 106 -9.27 -16.57 3.77
N LEU A 107 -9.26 -16.44 2.46
CA LEU A 107 -9.97 -15.39 1.73
C LEU A 107 -11.42 -15.81 1.48
N LEU A 108 -12.36 -14.90 1.67
CA LEU A 108 -13.78 -15.15 1.58
C LEU A 108 -14.41 -14.25 0.52
N PRO A 109 -15.28 -14.78 -0.35
CA PRO A 109 -16.00 -13.95 -1.30
C PRO A 109 -16.95 -12.97 -0.57
N SER A 110 -17.27 -11.88 -1.23
CA SER A 110 -18.26 -10.93 -0.70
C SER A 110 -19.63 -11.61 -0.52
N ARG A 111 -20.37 -11.18 0.51
CA ARG A 111 -21.70 -11.76 0.82
C ARG A 111 -22.75 -11.36 -0.20
N THR A 112 -22.67 -10.15 -0.75
CA THR A 112 -23.53 -9.65 -1.82
C THR A 112 -22.71 -9.34 -3.05
N LEU A 113 -23.35 -9.35 -4.21
CA LEU A 113 -22.66 -9.07 -5.47
C LEU A 113 -22.13 -7.63 -5.48
N PRO A 114 -20.87 -7.41 -5.90
CA PRO A 114 -20.36 -6.07 -6.14
C PRO A 114 -21.14 -5.35 -7.25
N ASP A 115 -21.10 -4.03 -7.23
CA ASP A 115 -21.74 -3.21 -8.25
C ASP A 115 -21.22 -3.59 -9.65
N ASN A 116 -22.13 -3.51 -10.62
CA ASN A 116 -21.86 -3.88 -12.02
C ASN A 116 -21.51 -5.36 -12.25
N THR A 117 -21.81 -6.27 -11.30
CA THR A 117 -21.67 -7.71 -11.44
C THR A 117 -23.00 -8.42 -11.37
N THR A 118 -23.04 -9.68 -11.82
CA THR A 118 -24.20 -10.58 -11.76
C THR A 118 -23.73 -11.95 -11.30
N ASP A 119 -24.68 -12.87 -11.03
CA ASP A 119 -24.35 -14.28 -10.71
C ASP A 119 -23.43 -14.92 -11.77
N LYS A 120 -23.55 -14.51 -13.04
CA LYS A 120 -22.69 -14.98 -14.13
C LYS A 120 -21.22 -14.57 -13.94
N SER A 121 -20.95 -13.48 -13.25
CA SER A 121 -19.58 -13.02 -12.95
C SER A 121 -18.87 -13.95 -11.96
N PHE A 122 -19.62 -14.78 -11.24
CA PHE A 122 -19.12 -15.68 -10.20
C PHE A 122 -19.25 -17.15 -10.56
N HIS A 123 -19.49 -17.49 -11.86
CA HIS A 123 -19.64 -18.88 -12.33
C HIS A 123 -18.40 -19.75 -12.09
N ASN A 124 -17.24 -19.15 -11.81
CA ASN A 124 -16.01 -19.87 -11.46
C ASN A 124 -15.94 -20.27 -9.98
N LEU A 125 -16.82 -19.74 -9.12
CA LEU A 125 -16.89 -20.18 -7.73
C LEU A 125 -17.80 -21.40 -7.61
N VAL A 126 -17.32 -22.40 -6.86
CA VAL A 126 -18.10 -23.60 -6.57
C VAL A 126 -18.96 -23.36 -5.33
N TYR A 127 -20.28 -23.56 -5.45
CA TYR A 127 -21.22 -23.46 -4.33
C TYR A 127 -21.85 -24.82 -4.03
N PRO A 128 -22.09 -25.12 -2.73
CA PRO A 128 -21.75 -24.34 -1.55
C PRO A 128 -20.23 -24.24 -1.33
N PHE A 129 -19.79 -23.10 -0.82
CA PHE A 129 -18.39 -22.88 -0.44
C PHE A 129 -18.00 -23.84 0.69
N ASP A 130 -16.79 -24.39 0.65
CA ASP A 130 -16.37 -25.40 1.66
C ASP A 130 -16.01 -24.73 3.00
N TRP A 131 -17.05 -24.32 3.72
CA TRP A 131 -16.90 -23.68 5.02
C TRP A 131 -16.25 -24.59 6.06
N ASN A 132 -16.47 -25.92 5.96
CA ASN A 132 -15.89 -26.85 6.93
C ASN A 132 -14.36 -26.87 6.84
N ALA A 133 -13.83 -27.00 5.64
CA ALA A 133 -12.39 -26.96 5.40
C ALA A 133 -11.78 -25.63 5.89
N ILE A 134 -12.46 -24.49 5.68
CA ILE A 134 -12.01 -23.20 6.15
C ILE A 134 -11.95 -23.15 7.69
N PHE A 135 -13.03 -23.56 8.36
CA PHE A 135 -13.08 -23.53 9.82
C PHE A 135 -12.13 -24.54 10.49
N GLU A 136 -11.90 -25.70 9.88
CA GLU A 136 -10.90 -26.66 10.34
C GLU A 136 -9.48 -26.13 10.19
N HIS A 137 -9.21 -25.40 9.11
CA HIS A 137 -7.90 -24.80 8.88
C HIS A 137 -7.60 -23.65 9.84
N ILE A 138 -8.57 -22.76 10.06
CA ILE A 138 -8.39 -21.53 10.86
C ILE A 138 -8.54 -21.81 12.36
N GLY A 139 -9.60 -22.52 12.76
CA GLY A 139 -10.01 -22.66 14.14
C GLY A 139 -10.74 -21.43 14.69
N PHE A 140 -11.10 -21.50 15.98
CA PHE A 140 -11.70 -20.41 16.74
C PHE A 140 -11.01 -20.27 18.10
N PRO A 141 -10.91 -19.05 18.68
CA PRO A 141 -11.38 -17.80 18.11
C PRO A 141 -10.56 -17.33 16.89
N ALA A 142 -11.18 -16.48 16.04
CA ALA A 142 -10.60 -15.97 14.81
C ALA A 142 -11.01 -14.50 14.59
N TYR A 143 -10.34 -13.81 13.67
CA TYR A 143 -10.70 -12.46 13.23
C TYR A 143 -11.28 -12.48 11.84
N LEU A 144 -12.51 -11.98 11.68
CA LEU A 144 -13.12 -11.66 10.41
C LEU A 144 -12.82 -10.20 10.09
N LYS A 145 -12.06 -9.94 9.03
CA LYS A 145 -11.61 -8.60 8.64
C LYS A 145 -11.56 -8.42 7.13
N PRO A 146 -11.67 -7.19 6.58
CA PRO A 146 -11.48 -6.95 5.17
C PRO A 146 -10.07 -7.35 4.71
N TYR A 147 -9.95 -7.83 3.47
CA TYR A 147 -8.64 -8.14 2.88
C TYR A 147 -7.80 -6.87 2.64
N ASN A 148 -8.44 -5.71 2.55
CA ASN A 148 -7.84 -4.40 2.36
C ASN A 148 -8.27 -3.40 3.44
N GLY A 149 -7.60 -2.25 3.51
CA GLY A 149 -7.91 -1.18 4.47
C GLY A 149 -7.24 -1.36 5.84
N GLY A 150 -7.49 -0.42 6.76
CA GLY A 150 -6.85 -0.31 8.06
C GLY A 150 -7.74 0.33 9.12
N GLY A 151 -7.15 0.75 10.25
CA GLY A 151 -7.82 1.49 11.32
C GLY A 151 -8.88 0.68 12.07
N TRP A 152 -8.76 -0.65 12.15
CA TRP A 152 -9.73 -1.55 12.82
C TRP A 152 -11.16 -1.49 12.24
N LYS A 153 -11.36 -0.88 11.09
CA LYS A 153 -12.67 -0.77 10.47
C LYS A 153 -13.13 -2.13 9.95
N ASN A 154 -14.34 -2.55 10.36
CA ASN A 154 -14.94 -3.84 10.00
C ASN A 154 -14.11 -5.07 10.43
N VAL A 155 -13.39 -4.98 11.55
CA VAL A 155 -12.67 -6.09 12.18
C VAL A 155 -13.51 -6.66 13.32
N TYR A 156 -13.77 -7.96 13.27
CA TYR A 156 -14.65 -8.65 14.23
C TYR A 156 -13.96 -9.89 14.79
N LYS A 157 -13.92 -10.02 16.10
CA LYS A 157 -13.49 -11.25 16.75
C LYS A 157 -14.66 -12.24 16.76
N ILE A 158 -14.42 -13.47 16.32
CA ILE A 158 -15.41 -14.50 16.09
C ILE A 158 -15.06 -15.73 16.93
N HIS A 159 -16.01 -16.23 17.72
CA HIS A 159 -15.78 -17.33 18.64
C HIS A 159 -16.42 -18.65 18.19
N SER A 160 -17.36 -18.61 17.22
CA SER A 160 -18.04 -19.81 16.73
C SER A 160 -18.45 -19.69 15.26
N ARG A 161 -18.87 -20.80 14.67
CA ARG A 161 -19.41 -20.84 13.31
C ARG A 161 -20.69 -20.01 13.16
N GLU A 162 -21.55 -20.05 14.18
CA GLU A 162 -22.83 -19.32 14.22
C GLU A 162 -22.57 -17.82 14.24
N GLU A 163 -21.63 -17.37 15.06
CA GLU A 163 -21.21 -15.99 15.15
C GLU A 163 -20.57 -15.52 13.82
N PHE A 164 -19.75 -16.38 13.21
CA PHE A 164 -19.19 -16.11 11.88
C PHE A 164 -20.28 -15.84 10.85
N PHE A 165 -21.26 -16.73 10.70
CA PHE A 165 -22.31 -16.54 9.69
C PHE A 165 -23.19 -15.32 9.97
N ALA A 166 -23.49 -15.07 11.26
CA ALA A 166 -24.23 -13.88 11.66
C ALA A 166 -23.51 -12.58 11.29
N GLN A 167 -22.18 -12.56 11.50
CA GLN A 167 -21.38 -11.37 11.20
C GLN A 167 -21.06 -11.25 9.71
N HIS A 168 -20.72 -12.33 9.02
CA HIS A 168 -20.46 -12.35 7.59
C HIS A 168 -21.70 -11.91 6.77
N ALA A 169 -22.92 -12.24 7.23
CA ALA A 169 -24.14 -11.77 6.60
C ALA A 169 -24.28 -10.23 6.55
N ARG A 170 -23.55 -9.51 7.41
CA ARG A 170 -23.58 -8.04 7.51
C ARG A 170 -22.47 -7.35 6.73
N THR A 171 -21.52 -8.09 6.15
CA THR A 171 -20.36 -7.51 5.47
C THR A 171 -20.66 -6.95 4.08
N GLY A 172 -21.85 -7.26 3.51
CA GLY A 172 -22.28 -6.72 2.21
C GLY A 172 -21.32 -7.08 1.08
N GLN A 173 -20.82 -6.09 0.38
CA GLN A 173 -19.91 -6.24 -0.76
C GLN A 173 -18.42 -6.35 -0.36
N LEU A 174 -18.10 -6.28 0.93
CA LEU A 174 -16.71 -6.40 1.37
C LEU A 174 -16.20 -7.82 1.14
N VAL A 175 -15.05 -7.91 0.48
CA VAL A 175 -14.26 -9.14 0.46
C VAL A 175 -13.56 -9.26 1.79
N MET A 176 -13.82 -10.35 2.49
CA MET A 176 -13.33 -10.56 3.85
C MET A 176 -12.26 -11.64 3.87
N MET A 177 -11.50 -11.68 4.94
CA MET A 177 -10.68 -12.84 5.29
C MET A 177 -10.98 -13.27 6.73
N LEU A 178 -10.91 -14.57 6.95
CA LEU A 178 -10.93 -15.17 8.29
C LEU A 178 -9.50 -15.53 8.66
N GLN A 179 -9.02 -15.02 9.79
CA GLN A 179 -7.65 -15.19 10.24
C GLN A 179 -7.62 -15.75 11.67
N GLU A 180 -6.74 -16.75 11.88
CA GLU A 180 -6.45 -17.33 13.19
C GLU A 180 -6.10 -16.25 14.23
N GLU A 181 -6.63 -16.35 15.43
CA GLU A 181 -6.15 -15.55 16.55
C GLU A 181 -4.83 -16.12 17.10
N ILE A 182 -3.84 -15.26 17.24
CA ILE A 182 -2.61 -15.60 17.96
C ILE A 182 -2.75 -15.14 19.40
N ALA A 183 -2.94 -16.08 20.32
CA ALA A 183 -2.88 -15.81 21.77
C ALA A 183 -1.43 -15.52 22.13
N TYR A 184 -1.08 -14.23 22.25
CA TYR A 184 0.28 -13.75 22.45
C TYR A 184 0.62 -13.46 23.91
N GLU A 185 1.90 -13.51 24.22
CA GLU A 185 2.52 -13.12 25.50
C GLU A 185 3.02 -11.68 25.47
N SER A 186 3.48 -11.23 24.28
CA SER A 186 3.88 -9.86 24.01
C SER A 186 3.49 -9.44 22.60
N TYR A 187 3.28 -8.14 22.43
CA TYR A 187 2.89 -7.56 21.14
C TYR A 187 3.68 -6.29 20.89
N TYR A 188 4.15 -6.14 19.66
CA TYR A 188 5.03 -5.05 19.26
C TYR A 188 4.51 -4.37 17.99
N ARG A 189 4.72 -3.05 17.92
CA ARG A 189 4.63 -2.29 16.68
C ARG A 189 6.02 -1.80 16.30
N CYS A 190 6.50 -2.22 15.15
CA CYS A 190 7.88 -2.04 14.72
C CYS A 190 7.93 -1.08 13.54
N TYR A 191 8.49 0.11 13.71
CA TYR A 191 8.77 1.01 12.60
C TYR A 191 9.99 0.51 11.84
N CYS A 192 9.94 0.59 10.50
CA CYS A 192 11.05 0.31 9.62
C CYS A 192 11.25 1.47 8.65
N ILE A 193 12.48 2.00 8.59
CA ILE A 193 12.86 3.09 7.70
C ILE A 193 14.00 2.63 6.81
N GLY A 194 13.88 2.86 5.50
CA GLY A 194 14.85 2.48 4.49
C GLY A 194 15.12 0.98 4.39
N GLY A 195 14.21 0.14 4.86
CA GLY A 195 14.35 -1.32 4.89
C GLY A 195 15.49 -1.82 5.80
N LYS A 196 16.05 -0.99 6.69
CA LYS A 196 17.22 -1.31 7.53
C LYS A 196 17.13 -0.81 8.98
N TYR A 197 16.56 0.34 9.22
CA TYR A 197 16.45 0.90 10.56
C TYR A 197 15.16 0.47 11.20
N VAL A 198 15.22 -0.29 12.28
CA VAL A 198 14.04 -0.87 12.95
C VAL A 198 13.96 -0.37 14.38
N ARG A 199 12.79 0.18 14.75
CA ARG A 199 12.40 0.55 16.11
C ARG A 199 11.31 -0.39 16.58
N ILE A 200 11.58 -1.19 17.61
CA ILE A 200 10.61 -2.10 18.24
C ILE A 200 9.97 -1.34 19.38
N ILE A 201 8.65 -1.29 19.41
CA ILE A 201 7.87 -0.59 20.44
C ILE A 201 6.85 -1.56 21.00
N PRO A 202 6.79 -1.79 22.33
CA PRO A 202 5.71 -2.55 22.95
C PRO A 202 4.36 -1.87 22.66
N TYR A 203 3.36 -2.66 22.30
CA TYR A 203 2.10 -2.15 21.78
C TYR A 203 0.92 -2.97 22.28
N ASP A 204 -0.14 -2.31 22.70
CA ASP A 204 -1.40 -2.97 23.06
C ASP A 204 -2.50 -2.53 22.07
N PRO A 205 -2.87 -3.37 21.09
CA PRO A 205 -3.85 -3.03 20.08
C PRO A 205 -5.28 -2.83 20.64
N TYR A 206 -5.56 -3.27 21.86
CA TYR A 206 -6.88 -3.14 22.47
C TYR A 206 -7.08 -1.84 23.26
N GLN A 207 -6.02 -1.09 23.51
CA GLN A 207 -6.11 0.21 24.16
C GLN A 207 -6.66 1.30 23.21
N PRO A 208 -7.18 2.41 23.74
CA PRO A 208 -7.42 3.62 22.97
C PRO A 208 -6.15 4.05 22.22
N GLU A 209 -6.30 4.66 21.05
CA GLU A 209 -5.21 4.95 20.11
C GLU A 209 -4.01 5.65 20.75
N ASN A 210 -4.25 6.64 21.60
CA ASN A 210 -3.21 7.37 22.32
C ASN A 210 -2.58 6.62 23.51
N GLN A 211 -2.99 5.39 23.78
CA GLN A 211 -2.48 4.54 24.89
C GLN A 211 -1.91 3.21 24.39
N ARG A 212 -1.90 2.99 23.09
CA ARG A 212 -1.41 1.74 22.49
C ARG A 212 0.09 1.58 22.55
N TYR A 213 0.85 2.67 22.50
CA TYR A 213 2.31 2.67 22.54
C TYR A 213 2.81 2.70 23.97
N LEU A 214 3.36 1.59 24.43
CA LEU A 214 3.83 1.45 25.81
C LEU A 214 5.26 1.99 25.91
N GLN A 215 5.59 2.60 27.07
CA GLN A 215 6.85 3.33 27.24
C GLN A 215 8.03 2.43 27.65
N GLU A 216 7.76 1.30 28.29
CA GLU A 216 8.79 0.42 28.82
C GLU A 216 8.76 -0.93 28.11
N ASP A 217 9.92 -1.39 27.70
CA ASP A 217 10.15 -2.70 27.13
C ASP A 217 11.22 -3.44 27.93
N ALA A 218 10.77 -4.40 28.73
CA ALA A 218 11.63 -5.38 29.40
C ALA A 218 11.87 -6.63 28.54
N GLY A 219 11.56 -6.56 27.22
CA GLY A 219 11.53 -7.70 26.32
C GLY A 219 12.86 -8.42 26.15
N ASP A 220 12.77 -9.68 25.69
CA ASP A 220 13.93 -10.52 25.41
C ASP A 220 14.72 -10.00 24.21
N LYS A 221 15.97 -9.65 24.44
CA LYS A 221 16.90 -9.17 23.40
C LYS A 221 17.08 -10.17 22.24
N ALA A 222 16.97 -11.47 22.52
CA ALA A 222 17.08 -12.50 21.47
C ALA A 222 15.85 -12.43 20.55
N ILE A 223 14.65 -12.29 21.10
CA ILE A 223 13.40 -12.10 20.34
C ILE A 223 13.47 -10.79 19.53
N HIS A 224 13.92 -9.69 20.13
CA HIS A 224 14.09 -8.42 19.44
C HIS A 224 15.05 -8.51 18.24
N SER A 225 16.13 -9.28 18.36
CA SER A 225 17.04 -9.52 17.26
C SER A 225 16.38 -10.27 16.09
N VAL A 226 15.51 -11.26 16.40
CA VAL A 226 14.74 -11.99 15.39
C VAL A 226 13.71 -11.06 14.72
N ILE A 227 12.96 -10.32 15.52
CA ILE A 227 11.95 -9.36 15.06
C ILE A 227 12.61 -8.34 14.11
N SER A 228 13.71 -7.71 14.52
CA SER A 228 14.40 -6.71 13.69
C SER A 228 14.80 -7.26 12.31
N LYS A 229 15.31 -8.49 12.26
CA LYS A 229 15.69 -9.15 11.00
C LYS A 229 14.48 -9.44 10.13
N GLN A 230 13.41 -9.96 10.71
CA GLN A 230 12.16 -10.24 9.98
C GLN A 230 11.53 -8.97 9.43
N VAL A 231 11.45 -7.92 10.24
CA VAL A 231 10.89 -6.61 9.84
C VAL A 231 11.71 -6.01 8.71
N ALA A 232 13.03 -5.96 8.81
CA ALA A 232 13.90 -5.44 7.76
C ALA A 232 13.76 -6.26 6.47
N MET A 233 13.78 -7.59 6.57
CA MET A 233 13.61 -8.49 5.44
C MET A 233 12.26 -8.30 4.73
N LEU A 234 11.16 -8.25 5.47
CA LEU A 234 9.84 -8.00 4.91
C LEU A 234 9.81 -6.68 4.14
N ASN A 235 10.29 -5.59 4.74
CA ASN A 235 10.30 -4.28 4.09
C ASN A 235 11.15 -4.26 2.82
N GLN A 236 12.31 -4.94 2.82
CA GLN A 236 13.14 -5.06 1.62
C GLN A 236 12.45 -5.84 0.50
N TYR A 237 11.86 -7.01 0.79
CA TYR A 237 11.16 -7.81 -0.22
C TYR A 237 9.90 -7.16 -0.76
N LEU A 238 9.23 -6.41 0.08
CA LEU A 238 7.98 -5.75 -0.25
C LEU A 238 8.18 -4.34 -0.79
N GLY A 239 9.43 -3.84 -0.81
CA GLY A 239 9.78 -2.56 -1.38
C GLY A 239 9.24 -1.36 -0.61
N TYR A 240 9.04 -1.48 0.73
CA TYR A 240 8.63 -0.36 1.58
C TYR A 240 9.83 0.26 2.30
N ASP A 241 9.95 1.55 2.10
CA ASP A 241 10.97 2.37 2.73
C ASP A 241 10.51 2.99 4.05
N PHE A 242 9.20 3.16 4.24
CA PHE A 242 8.61 3.59 5.50
C PHE A 242 7.37 2.74 5.81
N ASN A 243 7.40 2.02 6.93
CA ASN A 243 6.35 1.08 7.29
C ASN A 243 6.29 0.87 8.80
N ALA A 244 5.14 0.44 9.32
CA ALA A 244 4.98 -0.11 10.65
C ALA A 244 4.44 -1.53 10.58
N VAL A 245 5.13 -2.45 11.27
CA VAL A 245 4.84 -3.89 11.29
C VAL A 245 4.36 -4.27 12.69
N GLU A 246 3.21 -4.94 12.77
CA GLU A 246 2.67 -5.47 14.03
C GLU A 246 3.05 -6.94 14.21
N ILE A 247 3.60 -7.27 15.38
CA ILE A 247 4.12 -8.60 15.68
C ILE A 247 3.58 -9.08 17.04
N ALA A 248 2.94 -10.23 17.01
CA ALA A 248 2.56 -10.99 18.21
C ALA A 248 3.61 -12.06 18.50
N VAL A 249 4.02 -12.22 19.76
CA VAL A 249 4.94 -13.29 20.17
C VAL A 249 4.17 -14.34 20.96
N LYS A 250 4.27 -15.59 20.52
CA LYS A 250 3.64 -16.75 21.18
C LYS A 250 4.67 -17.87 21.32
N GLY A 251 4.90 -18.31 22.57
CA GLY A 251 5.89 -19.34 22.85
C GLY A 251 7.31 -19.00 22.37
N GLY A 252 7.71 -17.72 22.46
CA GLY A 252 8.98 -17.22 21.96
C GLY A 252 9.06 -17.13 20.43
N VAL A 253 7.98 -17.34 19.68
CA VAL A 253 7.94 -17.28 18.22
C VAL A 253 7.19 -16.02 17.78
N PRO A 254 7.83 -15.11 17.00
CA PRO A 254 7.16 -13.95 16.41
C PRO A 254 6.25 -14.35 15.25
N TYR A 255 5.00 -13.85 15.28
CA TYR A 255 4.00 -13.91 14.24
C TYR A 255 3.71 -12.51 13.72
N VAL A 256 3.86 -12.28 12.44
CA VAL A 256 3.55 -10.98 11.83
C VAL A 256 2.05 -10.90 11.55
N ILE A 257 1.38 -9.92 12.16
CA ILE A 257 -0.09 -9.81 12.18
C ILE A 257 -0.60 -8.82 11.15
N ASP A 258 -0.01 -7.62 11.12
CA ASP A 258 -0.29 -6.56 10.14
C ASP A 258 1.03 -5.85 9.84
N PHE A 259 1.38 -5.76 8.56
CA PHE A 259 2.71 -5.30 8.18
C PHE A 259 2.74 -4.44 6.91
N TRP A 260 1.56 -3.92 6.56
CA TRP A 260 1.39 -3.03 5.44
C TRP A 260 0.74 -1.75 5.92
N ASN A 261 1.59 -0.84 6.33
CA ASN A 261 1.16 0.48 6.74
C ASN A 261 2.06 1.52 6.07
N PRO A 262 1.75 1.90 4.81
CA PRO A 262 2.60 2.78 4.01
C PRO A 262 2.66 4.20 4.53
N SER A 263 1.78 4.54 5.45
CA SER A 263 1.67 5.85 6.09
C SER A 263 1.41 5.61 7.58
N PRO A 264 2.42 5.10 8.33
CA PRO A 264 2.25 4.77 9.74
C PRO A 264 2.06 6.04 10.56
N GLU A 265 1.15 5.97 11.54
CA GLU A 265 0.97 7.02 12.55
C GLU A 265 2.32 7.40 13.17
N ALA A 266 2.67 8.68 13.12
CA ALA A 266 3.96 9.18 13.58
C ALA A 266 3.87 10.47 14.39
N ASP A 267 2.68 10.91 14.80
CA ASP A 267 2.51 12.11 15.61
C ASP A 267 2.98 11.91 17.06
N ALA A 268 3.63 12.94 17.62
CA ALA A 268 4.28 12.90 18.95
C ALA A 268 3.31 12.49 20.07
N HIS A 269 2.05 12.97 20.02
CA HIS A 269 1.06 12.68 21.05
C HIS A 269 0.59 11.23 21.05
N THR A 270 0.72 10.55 19.89
CA THR A 270 0.32 9.15 19.73
C THR A 270 1.44 8.20 20.06
N ILE A 271 2.63 8.39 19.47
CA ILE A 271 3.74 7.43 19.62
C ILE A 271 4.68 7.73 20.79
N GLY A 272 4.51 8.87 21.43
CA GLY A 272 5.35 9.34 22.54
C GLY A 272 6.68 9.98 22.10
N ALA A 273 7.21 10.87 22.92
CA ALA A 273 8.33 11.73 22.58
C ALA A 273 9.60 10.98 22.11
N ASN A 274 9.97 9.90 22.81
CA ASN A 274 11.19 9.14 22.47
C ASN A 274 11.08 8.41 21.13
N ASN A 275 9.90 7.88 20.79
CA ASN A 275 9.67 7.21 19.51
C ASN A 275 9.56 8.23 18.40
N PHE A 276 8.89 9.36 18.65
CA PHE A 276 8.78 10.47 17.74
C PHE A 276 10.17 11.00 17.34
N GLU A 277 11.02 11.30 18.32
CA GLU A 277 12.36 11.77 18.04
C GLU A 277 13.19 10.79 17.20
N TRP A 278 13.09 9.50 17.51
CA TRP A 278 13.76 8.46 16.72
C TRP A 278 13.25 8.43 15.27
N VAL A 279 11.92 8.52 15.05
CA VAL A 279 11.32 8.53 13.72
C VAL A 279 11.78 9.76 12.94
N ILE A 280 11.71 10.95 13.55
CA ILE A 280 12.11 12.23 12.91
C ILE A 280 13.59 12.17 12.51
N GLU A 281 14.48 11.82 13.43
CA GLU A 281 15.92 11.81 13.18
C GLU A 281 16.30 10.79 12.10
N THR A 282 15.75 9.56 12.21
CA THR A 282 16.08 8.47 11.27
C THR A 282 15.50 8.76 9.89
N MET A 283 14.28 9.29 9.80
CA MET A 283 13.64 9.64 8.54
C MET A 283 14.34 10.82 7.87
N ALA A 284 14.71 11.86 8.62
CA ALA A 284 15.46 12.99 8.09
C ALA A 284 16.80 12.53 7.47
N ALA A 285 17.57 11.71 8.21
CA ALA A 285 18.81 11.16 7.71
C ALA A 285 18.61 10.31 6.44
N TYR A 286 17.58 9.47 6.42
CA TYR A 286 17.27 8.61 5.28
C TYR A 286 16.85 9.43 4.04
N LEU A 287 15.98 10.43 4.20
CA LEU A 287 15.53 11.29 3.09
C LEU A 287 16.68 12.10 2.49
N ILE A 288 17.58 12.63 3.34
CA ILE A 288 18.79 13.33 2.90
C ILE A 288 19.71 12.37 2.11
N GLU A 289 19.97 11.18 2.65
CA GLU A 289 20.75 10.13 1.96
C GLU A 289 20.13 9.81 0.59
N ARG A 290 18.81 9.66 0.54
CA ARG A 290 18.08 9.31 -0.67
C ARG A 290 18.14 10.45 -1.71
N ALA A 291 17.94 11.70 -1.26
CA ALA A 291 18.06 12.88 -2.11
C ALA A 291 19.50 13.03 -2.64
N GLY A 292 20.50 12.81 -1.81
CA GLY A 292 21.91 12.84 -2.22
C GLY A 292 22.20 11.88 -3.37
N LYS A 293 21.65 10.67 -3.31
CA LYS A 293 21.84 9.59 -4.31
C LYS A 293 20.97 9.73 -5.56
N GLN A 294 19.91 10.54 -5.53
CA GLN A 294 19.00 10.68 -6.65
C GLN A 294 19.65 11.38 -7.83
N VAL A 295 19.61 10.74 -8.99
CA VAL A 295 20.13 11.26 -10.26
C VAL A 295 18.95 11.63 -11.15
N PRO A 296 18.89 12.87 -11.69
CA PRO A 296 17.85 13.29 -12.61
C PRO A 296 17.73 12.35 -13.82
N GLY A 297 16.51 12.04 -14.24
CA GLY A 297 16.23 11.14 -15.39
C GLY A 297 16.41 9.65 -15.09
N THR A 298 16.72 9.26 -13.87
CA THR A 298 16.70 7.84 -13.46
C THR A 298 15.28 7.50 -13.03
N ASP A 299 14.66 6.49 -13.64
CA ASP A 299 13.38 5.97 -13.16
C ASP A 299 13.53 5.26 -11.81
N ASN A 300 12.44 5.27 -11.03
CA ASN A 300 12.37 4.61 -9.73
C ASN A 300 11.38 3.43 -9.75
N LEU A 301 11.28 2.74 -10.89
CA LEU A 301 10.39 1.61 -11.13
C LEU A 301 11.01 0.31 -10.61
N THR A 302 11.11 0.16 -9.30
CA THR A 302 11.74 -1.03 -8.68
C THR A 302 10.72 -2.09 -8.23
N TRP A 303 9.43 -1.82 -8.36
CA TRP A 303 8.40 -2.76 -7.96
C TRP A 303 8.48 -4.06 -8.78
N GLY A 304 8.22 -5.19 -8.14
CA GLY A 304 8.29 -6.51 -8.77
C GLY A 304 9.67 -7.17 -8.74
N THR A 305 10.76 -6.43 -8.70
CA THR A 305 12.12 -6.99 -8.53
C THR A 305 12.23 -7.72 -7.19
N PHE A 306 11.71 -7.14 -6.14
CA PHE A 306 11.69 -7.71 -4.79
C PHE A 306 10.88 -9.00 -4.72
N LEU A 307 9.70 -9.05 -5.35
CA LEU A 307 8.87 -10.26 -5.43
C LEU A 307 9.61 -11.42 -6.06
N GLN A 308 10.28 -11.18 -7.18
CA GLN A 308 11.05 -12.22 -7.86
C GLN A 308 12.17 -12.75 -6.97
N GLN A 309 12.85 -11.86 -6.25
CA GLN A 309 13.92 -12.25 -5.32
C GLN A 309 13.37 -13.06 -4.14
N ALA A 310 12.25 -12.65 -3.54
CA ALA A 310 11.62 -13.39 -2.45
C ALA A 310 11.16 -14.79 -2.88
N ILE A 311 10.60 -14.93 -4.08
CA ILE A 311 10.09 -16.22 -4.60
C ILE A 311 11.22 -17.16 -4.98
N HIS A 312 12.31 -16.66 -5.56
CA HIS A 312 13.40 -17.49 -6.08
C HIS A 312 14.57 -17.70 -5.13
N GLY A 313 14.49 -17.19 -3.90
CA GLY A 313 15.47 -17.47 -2.83
C GLY A 313 16.90 -16.99 -3.09
N LYS A 314 17.13 -16.14 -4.07
CA LYS A 314 18.43 -15.54 -4.32
C LYS A 314 18.58 -14.29 -3.45
N GLN A 315 19.14 -14.44 -2.27
CA GLN A 315 19.67 -13.34 -1.46
C GLN A 315 20.89 -12.72 -2.18
N THR A 316 20.65 -11.93 -3.18
CA THR A 316 21.63 -10.94 -3.62
C THR A 316 21.35 -9.67 -2.86
N ALA A 317 22.32 -9.19 -2.10
CA ALA A 317 22.25 -7.90 -1.45
C ALA A 317 21.84 -6.84 -2.48
N ILE A 318 20.65 -6.27 -2.29
CA ILE A 318 20.15 -5.24 -3.18
C ILE A 318 20.91 -3.96 -2.85
N VAL A 319 21.90 -3.64 -3.66
CA VAL A 319 22.44 -2.30 -3.72
C VAL A 319 21.49 -1.51 -4.64
N PRO A 320 20.78 -0.49 -4.17
CA PRO A 320 20.06 0.42 -5.05
C PRO A 320 21.10 1.20 -5.84
N GLY A 321 21.29 0.89 -7.09
CA GLY A 321 22.23 1.59 -7.95
C GLY A 321 22.50 0.87 -9.24
N ALA A 322 22.02 1.47 -10.32
CA ALA A 322 22.44 1.32 -11.70
C ALA A 322 22.35 -0.10 -12.30
N ALA A 323 21.18 -0.44 -12.80
CA ALA A 323 21.12 -1.37 -13.94
C ALA A 323 21.77 -0.68 -15.14
N LYS A 324 23.04 -1.01 -15.43
CA LYS A 324 23.64 -0.72 -16.72
C LYS A 324 22.90 -1.56 -17.77
N VAL A 325 21.97 -0.96 -18.46
CA VAL A 325 21.40 -1.54 -19.68
C VAL A 325 22.51 -1.53 -20.72
N SER A 326 23.18 -2.66 -20.91
CA SER A 326 24.04 -2.84 -22.07
C SER A 326 23.12 -2.96 -23.29
N ALA A 327 23.07 -1.91 -24.09
CA ALA A 327 22.39 -1.92 -25.37
C ALA A 327 23.09 -2.94 -26.28
N LYS A 328 22.55 -4.17 -26.37
CA LYS A 328 22.85 -5.07 -27.47
C LYS A 328 22.25 -4.47 -28.73
N LYS A 329 23.13 -4.09 -29.67
CA LYS A 329 22.73 -3.68 -31.04
C LYS A 329 21.80 -4.76 -31.63
N VAL A 330 20.58 -4.37 -31.91
CA VAL A 330 19.65 -5.16 -32.74
C VAL A 330 20.17 -5.07 -34.19
N PRO A 331 20.38 -6.19 -34.91
CA PRO A 331 20.72 -6.14 -36.31
C PRO A 331 19.55 -5.54 -37.12
N ALA A 332 19.85 -4.69 -38.07
CA ALA A 332 18.87 -4.11 -38.96
C ALA A 332 18.21 -5.21 -39.81
N PRO A 333 16.90 -5.13 -40.10
CA PRO A 333 16.25 -6.11 -40.96
C PRO A 333 16.69 -5.93 -42.41
N GLU A 334 17.11 -7.02 -43.07
CA GLU A 334 17.39 -7.10 -44.50
C GLU A 334 16.16 -6.76 -45.32
N THR A 335 16.30 -5.81 -46.23
CA THR A 335 15.26 -5.44 -47.19
C THR A 335 15.24 -6.44 -48.35
N THR A 336 14.30 -7.38 -48.32
CA THR A 336 13.95 -8.16 -49.52
C THR A 336 12.95 -7.37 -50.36
N LYS A 337 13.40 -6.97 -51.55
CA LYS A 337 12.54 -6.42 -52.61
C LYS A 337 11.61 -7.49 -53.13
N ALA A 338 10.32 -7.39 -52.90
CA ALA A 338 9.30 -8.15 -53.61
C ALA A 338 8.46 -7.21 -54.44
N ALA A 339 8.28 -7.61 -55.71
CA ALA A 339 7.65 -6.84 -56.77
C ALA A 339 6.14 -6.65 -56.55
N VAL A 340 5.69 -5.42 -56.76
CA VAL A 340 4.30 -5.01 -56.67
C VAL A 340 3.58 -5.40 -57.98
N LYS A 341 2.58 -6.27 -57.92
CA LYS A 341 1.51 -6.42 -58.92
C LYS A 341 0.29 -5.61 -58.42
N LYS A 342 -0.17 -4.68 -59.25
CA LYS A 342 -1.43 -3.96 -59.07
C LYS A 342 -2.62 -4.91 -59.29
N PRO A 343 -3.69 -4.82 -58.57
CA PRO A 343 -5.01 -5.24 -59.02
C PRO A 343 -5.94 -4.06 -59.30
N ASP A 344 -6.82 -4.32 -60.26
CA ASP A 344 -7.81 -3.46 -60.87
C ASP A 344 -8.88 -2.89 -59.94
N SER A 345 -9.40 -1.76 -60.40
CA SER A 345 -10.51 -1.00 -59.87
C SER A 345 -11.86 -1.74 -59.96
N ALA A 346 -12.54 -1.90 -58.82
CA ALA A 346 -13.97 -2.18 -58.82
C ALA A 346 -14.70 -1.13 -57.98
N LYS A 347 -15.55 -0.38 -58.66
CA LYS A 347 -16.50 0.60 -58.09
C LYS A 347 -17.58 -0.14 -57.28
N THR A 348 -17.79 0.24 -56.05
CA THR A 348 -19.03 -0.08 -55.33
C THR A 348 -19.60 1.16 -54.63
N LYS A 349 -20.86 1.41 -54.94
CA LYS A 349 -21.67 2.55 -54.53
C LYS A 349 -21.99 2.51 -53.01
N SER A 350 -21.89 3.67 -52.39
CA SER A 350 -22.39 3.97 -51.05
C SER A 350 -23.91 4.19 -51.05
N PRO A 351 -24.66 3.71 -50.07
CA PRO A 351 -26.01 4.24 -49.82
C PRO A 351 -26.02 5.22 -48.67
N ALA A 352 -26.64 6.35 -48.90
CA ALA A 352 -26.90 7.42 -47.97
C ALA A 352 -27.86 7.00 -46.87
N ALA A 353 -27.51 7.22 -45.60
CA ALA A 353 -28.39 7.09 -44.47
C ALA A 353 -28.89 8.48 -44.03
N LYS A 354 -30.22 8.61 -43.99
CA LYS A 354 -30.94 9.82 -43.58
C LYS A 354 -30.87 9.99 -42.05
N SER A 355 -30.49 11.16 -41.60
CA SER A 355 -30.61 11.63 -40.23
C SER A 355 -32.07 11.90 -39.86
N LYS A 356 -32.59 11.32 -38.79
CA LYS A 356 -33.77 11.79 -38.09
C LYS A 356 -33.34 12.42 -36.77
N ALA A 357 -33.63 13.70 -36.64
CA ALA A 357 -33.53 14.47 -35.42
C ALA A 357 -34.57 14.00 -34.39
N ALA A 358 -34.16 13.70 -33.19
CA ALA A 358 -35.07 13.50 -32.03
C ALA A 358 -35.02 14.77 -31.17
N LYS A 359 -36.23 15.25 -30.83
CA LYS A 359 -36.47 16.44 -30.02
C LYS A 359 -36.13 16.16 -28.54
N GLU A 360 -35.47 17.11 -27.91
CA GLU A 360 -35.32 17.21 -26.44
C GLU A 360 -36.67 17.53 -25.79
N GLU A 361 -37.06 16.71 -24.82
CA GLU A 361 -38.08 17.05 -23.83
C GLU A 361 -37.42 17.36 -22.49
N THR A 362 -37.67 18.57 -21.99
CA THR A 362 -37.30 19.06 -20.67
C THR A 362 -38.20 18.51 -19.57
N PRO A 363 -37.69 18.05 -18.41
CA PRO A 363 -38.57 17.62 -17.32
C PRO A 363 -39.05 18.81 -16.48
N LYS A 364 -40.39 18.79 -16.20
CA LYS A 364 -41.10 19.76 -15.36
C LYS A 364 -40.68 19.66 -13.87
N LYS A 365 -40.51 20.84 -13.25
CA LYS A 365 -40.33 21.02 -11.80
C LYS A 365 -41.57 20.52 -11.02
N ALA A 366 -41.35 19.74 -9.97
CA ALA A 366 -42.34 19.41 -8.95
C ALA A 366 -42.36 20.49 -7.84
N PRO A 367 -43.55 20.75 -7.21
CA PRO A 367 -43.73 21.86 -6.28
C PRO A 367 -43.25 21.54 -4.85
N ALA A 368 -42.71 22.57 -4.17
CA ALA A 368 -42.24 22.54 -2.79
C ALA A 368 -43.34 22.29 -1.78
N LYS A 369 -43.19 21.33 -0.87
CA LYS A 369 -44.05 21.15 0.32
C LYS A 369 -43.59 22.10 1.44
N LYS A 370 -44.47 22.96 1.87
CA LYS A 370 -44.38 23.79 3.07
C LYS A 370 -44.50 22.92 4.33
N THR A 371 -43.48 22.93 5.17
CA THR A 371 -43.56 22.40 6.54
C THR A 371 -44.09 23.48 7.49
N LYS A 372 -45.19 23.21 8.14
CA LYS A 372 -45.74 24.02 9.25
C LYS A 372 -44.94 23.71 10.52
N LYS A 373 -44.49 24.79 11.19
CA LYS A 373 -44.11 24.78 12.61
C LYS A 373 -45.37 24.58 13.47
N LYS A 374 -45.29 23.73 14.47
CA LYS A 374 -46.08 23.77 15.69
C LYS A 374 -45.10 23.59 16.86
N GLU A 375 -45.24 24.53 17.73
CA GLU A 375 -44.96 24.70 19.15
C GLU A 375 -44.19 23.58 19.89
#